data_c06f1c30128ac012f7714d02571d8f3f
#
_entry.id   c06f1c30128ac012f7714d02571d8f3f
#
_cell.length_a   1.000
_cell.length_b   1.000
_cell.length_c   1.000
_cell.angle_alpha   90.00
_cell.angle_beta   90.00
_cell.angle_gamma   90.00
#
_symmetry.space_group_name_H-M   'P 1'
#
loop_
_entity.id
_entity.type
_entity.pdbx_description
1 polymer ?
#
loop_
_entity_poly.entity_id
_entity_poly.type
_entity_poly.pdbx_seq_one_letter_code
_entity_poly.pdbx_strand_id
1 'polypeptide(L)'
;ADVCVFYTDVDCVYTADPRKVPKARKLKEITYDEMLDLATLGAGVLHNRSVEMAKKYGVPLVVRSSLNNSEGTVVKEEVTVERMLISGVALDTDAVRIAVIGLKDEPGVAFKLFDTLAKKNINVDVILQSIGRAGRKDISFTVDGNDLDDAVAVLDANQARLGFAELHSERNIAKLSIVGAGMMSNPGVAAKMFESLYNEGVNINMISTSEIRVTVLINEKDGVRAMNAVHDTFGLAD
;
A
#
# COMPACT_ATOMS: atom_id res chain seq x y z
N ALA A 1 12.10 -8.77 -26.19
CA ALA A 1 11.69 -7.39 -26.54
C ALA A 1 12.66 -6.43 -25.84
N ASP A 2 13.04 -5.36 -26.54
CA ASP A 2 13.98 -4.36 -26.00
C ASP A 2 13.25 -3.34 -25.10
N VAL A 3 11.94 -3.16 -25.32
CA VAL A 3 11.07 -2.30 -24.54
C VAL A 3 9.61 -2.76 -24.69
N CYS A 4 8.80 -2.55 -23.66
CA CYS A 4 7.35 -2.74 -23.71
C CYS A 4 6.66 -1.40 -23.45
N VAL A 5 5.82 -0.94 -24.36
CA VAL A 5 5.10 0.34 -24.25
C VAL A 5 3.64 0.07 -23.90
N PHE A 6 3.18 0.64 -22.79
CA PHE A 6 1.78 0.63 -22.38
C PHE A 6 1.11 1.95 -22.76
N TYR A 7 0.10 1.87 -23.59
CA TYR A 7 -0.77 2.99 -23.90
C TYR A 7 -2.04 2.91 -23.04
N THR A 8 -2.29 3.97 -22.28
CA THR A 8 -3.40 4.05 -21.32
C THR A 8 -4.10 5.40 -21.43
N ASP A 9 -5.15 5.63 -20.68
CA ASP A 9 -5.88 6.89 -20.59
C ASP A 9 -5.14 7.99 -19.80
N VAL A 10 -4.09 7.59 -19.04
CA VAL A 10 -3.17 8.53 -18.38
C VAL A 10 -1.88 8.70 -19.17
N ASP A 11 -1.21 9.84 -19.04
CA ASP A 11 -0.05 10.17 -19.87
C ASP A 11 1.29 9.77 -19.24
N CYS A 12 1.31 9.44 -17.94
CA CYS A 12 2.51 9.00 -17.22
C CYS A 12 2.16 8.47 -15.82
N VAL A 13 3.17 8.06 -15.07
CA VAL A 13 3.07 7.86 -13.62
C VAL A 13 3.32 9.20 -12.92
N TYR A 14 2.50 9.52 -11.93
CA TYR A 14 2.58 10.74 -11.15
C TYR A 14 3.05 10.46 -9.71
N THR A 15 3.55 11.49 -9.04
CA THR A 15 3.91 11.44 -7.60
C THR A 15 2.71 11.19 -6.68
N ALA A 16 1.50 11.38 -7.19
CA ALA A 16 0.21 11.04 -6.56
C ALA A 16 -0.88 11.00 -7.64
N ASP A 17 -2.08 10.52 -7.31
CA ASP A 17 -3.23 10.61 -8.23
C ASP A 17 -3.59 12.09 -8.48
N PRO A 18 -3.43 12.61 -9.70
CA PRO A 18 -3.66 14.04 -9.99
C PRO A 18 -5.13 14.46 -9.81
N ARG A 19 -6.07 13.52 -9.78
CA ARG A 19 -7.49 13.79 -9.49
C ARG A 19 -7.71 14.10 -8.01
N LYS A 20 -6.84 13.56 -7.13
CA LYS A 20 -6.89 13.75 -5.67
C LYS A 20 -5.88 14.81 -5.21
N VAL A 21 -4.74 14.91 -5.88
CA VAL A 21 -3.65 15.86 -5.60
C VAL A 21 -3.33 16.65 -6.87
N PRO A 22 -3.95 17.83 -7.09
CA PRO A 22 -3.77 18.61 -8.31
C PRO A 22 -2.33 19.06 -8.59
N LYS A 23 -1.50 19.14 -7.55
CA LYS A 23 -0.07 19.50 -7.63
C LYS A 23 0.84 18.29 -7.92
N ALA A 24 0.29 17.12 -8.18
CA ALA A 24 1.08 15.92 -8.45
C ALA A 24 1.93 16.10 -9.69
N ARG A 25 3.24 15.80 -9.56
CA ARG A 25 4.24 15.93 -10.63
C ARG A 25 4.37 14.64 -11.43
N LYS A 26 4.65 14.77 -12.72
CA LYS A 26 4.97 13.65 -13.59
C LYS A 26 6.36 13.07 -13.27
N LEU A 27 6.45 11.75 -13.17
CA LEU A 27 7.71 11.05 -13.04
C LEU A 27 8.26 10.73 -14.44
N LYS A 28 9.50 11.12 -14.71
CA LYS A 28 10.20 10.75 -15.95
C LYS A 28 10.63 9.29 -15.91
N GLU A 29 11.15 8.87 -14.77
CA GLU A 29 11.66 7.53 -14.53
C GLU A 29 11.24 7.05 -13.13
N ILE A 30 11.06 5.75 -12.98
CA ILE A 30 10.78 5.08 -11.70
C ILE A 30 11.37 3.67 -11.72
N THR A 31 11.81 3.15 -10.57
CA THR A 31 12.29 1.77 -10.49
C THR A 31 11.14 0.76 -10.54
N TYR A 32 11.43 -0.49 -10.92
CA TYR A 32 10.42 -1.54 -10.89
C TYR A 32 9.82 -1.74 -9.49
N ASP A 33 10.66 -1.69 -8.44
CA ASP A 33 10.21 -1.92 -7.07
C ASP A 33 9.27 -0.82 -6.59
N GLU A 34 9.61 0.45 -6.84
CA GLU A 34 8.72 1.57 -6.53
C GLU A 34 7.41 1.51 -7.33
N MET A 35 7.49 1.15 -8.62
CA MET A 35 6.30 1.01 -9.46
C MET A 35 5.40 -0.15 -9.00
N LEU A 36 5.99 -1.30 -8.57
CA LEU A 36 5.28 -2.43 -8.01
C LEU A 36 4.53 -2.03 -6.73
N ASP A 37 5.21 -1.32 -5.84
CA ASP A 37 4.58 -0.85 -4.60
C ASP A 37 3.45 0.16 -4.90
N LEU A 38 3.67 1.14 -5.77
CA LEU A 38 2.62 2.09 -6.15
C LEU A 38 1.42 1.39 -6.81
N ALA A 39 1.65 0.43 -7.72
CA ALA A 39 0.60 -0.33 -8.38
C ALA A 39 -0.21 -1.17 -7.37
N THR A 40 0.45 -1.77 -6.39
CA THR A 40 -0.19 -2.57 -5.33
C THR A 40 -0.99 -1.70 -4.34
N LEU A 41 -0.58 -0.45 -4.17
CA LEU A 41 -1.17 0.51 -3.23
C LEU A 41 -2.26 1.40 -3.83
N GLY A 42 -2.78 1.04 -5.01
CA GLY A 42 -3.93 1.71 -5.61
C GLY A 42 -3.60 2.81 -6.62
N ALA A 43 -2.35 2.95 -7.06
CA ALA A 43 -2.01 3.92 -8.11
C ALA A 43 -2.64 3.62 -9.48
N GLY A 44 -3.15 2.41 -9.72
CA GLY A 44 -4.05 2.04 -10.82
C GLY A 44 -3.52 2.19 -12.26
N VAL A 45 -2.28 2.64 -12.46
CA VAL A 45 -1.71 2.94 -13.78
C VAL A 45 -1.24 1.67 -14.51
N LEU A 46 -0.61 0.75 -13.79
CA LEU A 46 -0.17 -0.56 -14.28
C LEU A 46 -0.64 -1.65 -13.33
N HIS A 47 -0.94 -2.82 -13.91
CA HIS A 47 -1.18 -4.01 -13.11
C HIS A 47 0.15 -4.54 -12.56
N ASN A 48 0.24 -4.84 -11.25
CA ASN A 48 1.46 -5.29 -10.58
C ASN A 48 2.14 -6.49 -11.26
N ARG A 49 1.37 -7.50 -11.72
CA ARG A 49 1.93 -8.66 -12.47
C ARG A 49 2.67 -8.27 -13.76
N SER A 50 2.24 -7.21 -14.42
CA SER A 50 2.93 -6.73 -15.64
C SER A 50 4.30 -6.16 -15.29
N VAL A 51 4.39 -5.41 -14.20
CA VAL A 51 5.66 -4.84 -13.69
C VAL A 51 6.58 -5.94 -13.18
N GLU A 52 6.03 -6.92 -12.43
CA GLU A 52 6.77 -8.09 -11.94
C GLU A 52 7.40 -8.91 -13.09
N MET A 53 6.63 -9.16 -14.14
CA MET A 53 7.12 -9.88 -15.32
C MET A 53 8.20 -9.10 -16.05
N ALA A 54 8.02 -7.78 -16.19
CA ALA A 54 9.01 -6.91 -16.83
C ALA A 54 10.32 -6.90 -16.03
N LYS A 55 10.25 -6.77 -14.70
CA LYS A 55 11.40 -6.88 -13.80
C LYS A 55 12.11 -8.22 -13.96
N LYS A 56 11.36 -9.34 -13.91
CA LYS A 56 11.91 -10.69 -14.03
C LYS A 56 12.72 -10.92 -15.32
N TYR A 57 12.31 -10.31 -16.41
CA TYR A 57 12.95 -10.46 -17.71
C TYR A 57 13.84 -9.28 -18.11
N GLY A 58 14.01 -8.29 -17.25
CA GLY A 58 14.83 -7.10 -17.51
C GLY A 58 14.33 -6.26 -18.68
N VAL A 59 13.01 -6.22 -18.93
CA VAL A 59 12.41 -5.48 -20.04
C VAL A 59 11.90 -4.13 -19.54
N PRO A 60 12.49 -3.00 -19.97
CA PRO A 60 11.98 -1.68 -19.60
C PRO A 60 10.53 -1.48 -20.05
N LEU A 61 9.71 -0.86 -19.19
CA LEU A 61 8.35 -0.46 -19.54
C LEU A 61 8.31 1.04 -19.79
N VAL A 62 7.47 1.47 -20.71
CA VAL A 62 7.15 2.89 -20.93
C VAL A 62 5.64 3.07 -20.83
N VAL A 63 5.20 3.91 -19.90
CA VAL A 63 3.79 4.26 -19.73
C VAL A 63 3.52 5.55 -20.48
N ARG A 64 2.62 5.52 -21.46
CA ARG A 64 2.26 6.67 -22.32
C ARG A 64 0.76 6.81 -22.48
N SER A 65 0.33 7.99 -22.82
CA SER A 65 -1.06 8.24 -23.20
C SER A 65 -1.38 7.67 -24.59
N SER A 66 -2.58 7.09 -24.72
CA SER A 66 -3.19 6.79 -26.00
C SER A 66 -3.82 8.03 -26.68
N LEU A 67 -3.91 9.15 -25.93
CA LEU A 67 -4.63 10.37 -26.35
C LEU A 67 -3.71 11.52 -26.78
N ASN A 68 -2.41 11.44 -26.46
CA ASN A 68 -1.42 12.47 -26.81
C ASN A 68 -0.03 11.87 -27.05
N ASN A 69 0.94 12.72 -27.46
CA ASN A 69 2.31 12.32 -27.78
C ASN A 69 3.31 12.61 -26.64
N SER A 70 2.87 12.65 -25.38
CA SER A 70 3.79 12.86 -24.25
C SER A 70 4.83 11.72 -24.14
N GLU A 71 6.03 12.05 -23.64
CA GLU A 71 7.13 11.08 -23.52
C GLU A 71 6.78 9.93 -22.55
N GLY A 72 5.94 10.20 -21.55
CA GLY A 72 5.52 9.22 -20.55
C GLY A 72 6.54 8.98 -19.44
N THR A 73 6.40 7.86 -18.75
CA THR A 73 7.28 7.42 -17.67
C THR A 73 7.99 6.13 -18.06
N VAL A 74 9.31 6.06 -17.84
CA VAL A 74 10.12 4.85 -18.03
C VAL A 74 10.24 4.10 -16.70
N VAL A 75 9.86 2.82 -16.69
CA VAL A 75 10.05 1.90 -15.55
C VAL A 75 11.20 0.97 -15.86
N LYS A 76 12.25 0.99 -15.03
CA LYS A 76 13.51 0.22 -15.25
C LYS A 76 14.18 -0.13 -13.92
N GLU A 77 15.27 -0.89 -13.94
CA GLU A 77 15.97 -1.35 -12.72
C GLU A 77 16.61 -0.19 -11.95
N GLU A 78 17.30 0.70 -12.67
CA GLU A 78 18.00 1.82 -12.07
C GLU A 78 17.55 3.13 -12.72
N VAL A 79 17.32 4.15 -11.90
CA VAL A 79 17.00 5.52 -12.37
C VAL A 79 18.26 6.38 -12.35
N THR A 80 18.38 7.24 -13.36
CA THR A 80 19.55 8.11 -13.57
C THR A 80 19.41 9.49 -12.91
N VAL A 81 18.18 9.86 -12.55
CA VAL A 81 17.90 11.13 -11.88
C VAL A 81 18.26 11.03 -10.40
N GLU A 82 18.75 12.14 -9.80
CA GLU A 82 18.99 12.23 -8.35
C GLU A 82 17.80 11.61 -7.60
N ARG A 83 18.08 10.59 -6.78
CA ARG A 83 17.02 9.82 -6.08
C ARG A 83 16.25 10.76 -5.19
N MET A 84 15.00 11.00 -5.54
CA MET A 84 14.06 11.63 -4.63
C MET A 84 13.94 10.76 -3.39
N LEU A 85 13.81 11.39 -2.22
CA LEU A 85 13.58 10.67 -0.97
C LEU A 85 12.34 9.76 -1.07
N ILE A 86 11.28 10.30 -1.68
CA ILE A 86 10.00 9.66 -1.93
C ILE A 86 9.64 9.85 -3.41
N SER A 87 9.27 8.79 -4.08
CA SER A 87 8.83 8.79 -5.47
C SER A 87 7.33 9.04 -5.61
N GLY A 88 6.54 8.65 -4.60
CA GLY A 88 5.10 8.88 -4.67
C GLY A 88 4.35 8.63 -3.38
N VAL A 89 3.10 9.12 -3.38
CA VAL A 89 2.10 8.93 -2.33
C VAL A 89 0.89 8.24 -2.95
N ALA A 90 0.47 7.12 -2.38
CA ALA A 90 -0.69 6.35 -2.81
C ALA A 90 -1.77 6.30 -1.73
N LEU A 91 -3.03 6.31 -2.14
CA LEU A 91 -4.20 6.18 -1.27
C LEU A 91 -5.12 5.10 -1.80
N ASP A 92 -5.27 4.04 -1.03
CA ASP A 92 -6.21 2.94 -1.29
C ASP A 92 -7.38 3.04 -0.27
N THR A 93 -8.60 3.15 -0.77
CA THR A 93 -9.85 3.25 -0.01
C THR A 93 -10.67 1.97 -0.03
N ASP A 94 -10.24 0.94 -0.76
CA ASP A 94 -10.97 -0.32 -0.88
C ASP A 94 -10.55 -1.35 0.18
N ALA A 95 -9.56 -1.02 1.01
CA ALA A 95 -9.11 -1.86 2.10
C ALA A 95 -10.09 -1.86 3.27
N VAL A 96 -10.24 -3.02 3.89
CA VAL A 96 -10.96 -3.19 5.15
C VAL A 96 -10.09 -3.87 6.18
N ARG A 97 -10.23 -3.49 7.45
CA ARG A 97 -9.49 -4.10 8.56
C ARG A 97 -10.33 -5.16 9.23
N ILE A 98 -9.68 -6.30 9.50
CA ILE A 98 -10.22 -7.36 10.37
C ILE A 98 -9.29 -7.49 11.58
N ALA A 99 -9.86 -7.56 12.78
CA ALA A 99 -9.14 -7.79 14.02
C ALA A 99 -9.68 -9.04 14.70
N VAL A 100 -8.80 -10.02 14.90
CA VAL A 100 -9.07 -11.28 15.60
C VAL A 100 -8.47 -11.16 17.00
N ILE A 101 -9.35 -11.07 18.00
CA ILE A 101 -9.01 -10.73 19.38
C ILE A 101 -8.93 -11.98 20.25
N GLY A 102 -7.94 -12.01 21.12
CA GLY A 102 -7.82 -13.04 22.18
C GLY A 102 -7.43 -14.41 21.66
N LEU A 103 -6.67 -14.51 20.59
CA LEU A 103 -6.02 -15.74 20.14
C LEU A 103 -5.06 -16.26 21.20
N LYS A 104 -4.88 -17.58 21.31
CA LYS A 104 -3.86 -18.16 22.18
C LYS A 104 -2.46 -17.76 21.72
N ASP A 105 -1.59 -17.41 22.65
CA ASP A 105 -0.19 -17.11 22.34
C ASP A 105 0.64 -18.40 22.30
N GLU A 106 0.47 -19.15 21.23
CA GLU A 106 1.15 -20.43 20.99
C GLU A 106 1.68 -20.51 19.54
N PRO A 107 2.72 -21.34 19.29
CA PRO A 107 3.21 -21.59 17.94
C PRO A 107 2.11 -22.13 17.00
N GLY A 108 2.09 -21.61 15.76
CA GLY A 108 1.18 -22.07 14.71
C GLY A 108 -0.18 -21.35 14.67
N VAL A 109 -0.49 -20.46 15.60
CA VAL A 109 -1.79 -19.74 15.60
C VAL A 109 -1.94 -18.85 14.38
N ALA A 110 -0.91 -18.10 14.01
CA ALA A 110 -0.92 -17.28 12.81
C ALA A 110 -1.05 -18.15 11.53
N PHE A 111 -0.34 -19.29 11.47
CA PHE A 111 -0.48 -20.24 10.36
C PHE A 111 -1.93 -20.71 10.22
N LYS A 112 -2.55 -21.18 11.32
CA LYS A 112 -3.94 -21.67 11.28
C LYS A 112 -4.92 -20.58 10.82
N LEU A 113 -4.71 -19.34 11.26
CA LEU A 113 -5.55 -18.20 10.88
C LEU A 113 -5.45 -17.91 9.39
N PHE A 114 -4.24 -17.68 8.89
CA PHE A 114 -4.03 -17.28 7.50
C PHE A 114 -4.21 -18.43 6.50
N ASP A 115 -3.94 -19.69 6.86
CA ASP A 115 -4.28 -20.87 6.07
C ASP A 115 -5.80 -21.00 5.86
N THR A 116 -6.60 -20.59 6.87
CA THR A 116 -8.06 -20.58 6.76
C THR A 116 -8.54 -19.60 5.69
N LEU A 117 -7.94 -18.41 5.62
CA LEU A 117 -8.24 -17.39 4.60
C LEU A 117 -7.71 -17.80 3.22
N ALA A 118 -6.48 -18.29 3.16
CA ALA A 118 -5.83 -18.71 1.93
C ALA A 118 -6.59 -19.82 1.20
N LYS A 119 -7.19 -20.77 1.92
CA LYS A 119 -8.05 -21.83 1.36
C LYS A 119 -9.32 -21.29 0.68
N LYS A 120 -9.67 -20.05 0.96
CA LYS A 120 -10.77 -19.31 0.31
C LYS A 120 -10.30 -18.33 -0.75
N ASN A 121 -8.99 -18.38 -1.10
CA ASN A 121 -8.32 -17.43 -1.99
C ASN A 121 -8.42 -15.96 -1.54
N ILE A 122 -8.61 -15.71 -0.23
CA ILE A 122 -8.64 -14.38 0.34
C ILE A 122 -7.20 -13.92 0.55
N ASN A 123 -6.84 -12.83 -0.12
CA ASN A 123 -5.53 -12.21 0.01
C ASN A 123 -5.47 -11.30 1.23
N VAL A 124 -4.36 -11.34 1.95
CA VAL A 124 -4.12 -10.51 3.14
C VAL A 124 -2.91 -9.63 2.87
N ASP A 125 -3.03 -8.34 3.17
CA ASP A 125 -1.95 -7.37 2.92
C ASP A 125 -1.24 -6.98 4.23
N VAL A 126 -1.64 -5.91 4.89
CA VAL A 126 -0.99 -5.45 6.12
C VAL A 126 -1.34 -6.37 7.28
N ILE A 127 -0.35 -6.90 8.00
CA ILE A 127 -0.55 -7.74 9.18
C ILE A 127 0.13 -7.09 10.39
N LEU A 128 -0.61 -6.93 11.49
CA LEU A 128 -0.12 -6.47 12.79
C LEU A 128 -0.48 -7.48 13.87
N GLN A 129 0.50 -7.92 14.63
CA GLN A 129 0.29 -8.78 15.79
C GLN A 129 0.66 -8.00 17.06
N SER A 130 -0.23 -8.01 18.06
CA SER A 130 0.07 -7.41 19.36
C SER A 130 1.09 -8.23 20.15
N ILE A 131 1.74 -7.61 21.13
CA ILE A 131 2.51 -8.33 22.15
C ILE A 131 1.54 -9.13 22.99
N GLY A 132 1.80 -10.44 23.13
CA GLY A 132 0.96 -11.34 23.92
C GLY A 132 0.86 -10.90 25.39
N ARG A 133 -0.37 -10.94 25.94
CA ARG A 133 -0.66 -10.68 27.37
C ARG A 133 -1.52 -11.78 27.92
N ALA A 134 -1.20 -12.26 29.13
CA ALA A 134 -1.94 -13.34 29.80
C ALA A 134 -2.16 -14.59 28.90
N GLY A 135 -1.15 -14.96 28.10
CA GLY A 135 -1.20 -16.10 27.19
C GLY A 135 -2.14 -15.90 25.97
N ARG A 136 -2.53 -14.67 25.67
CA ARG A 136 -3.36 -14.31 24.52
C ARG A 136 -2.75 -13.15 23.74
N LYS A 137 -3.07 -13.07 22.46
CA LYS A 137 -2.66 -12.00 21.53
C LYS A 137 -3.76 -11.68 20.51
N ASP A 138 -3.64 -10.52 19.92
CA ASP A 138 -4.53 -10.08 18.86
C ASP A 138 -3.78 -10.01 17.53
N ILE A 139 -4.45 -10.33 16.44
CA ILE A 139 -3.92 -10.19 15.11
C ILE A 139 -4.91 -9.34 14.31
N SER A 140 -4.43 -8.22 13.80
CA SER A 140 -5.17 -7.36 12.87
C SER A 140 -4.54 -7.43 11.50
N PHE A 141 -5.36 -7.43 10.46
CA PHE A 141 -4.89 -7.45 9.08
C PHE A 141 -5.89 -6.76 8.16
N THR A 142 -5.46 -6.45 6.94
CA THR A 142 -6.32 -5.89 5.90
C THR A 142 -6.58 -6.90 4.81
N VAL A 143 -7.78 -6.83 4.25
CA VAL A 143 -8.21 -7.53 3.04
C VAL A 143 -8.86 -6.54 2.08
N ASP A 144 -9.07 -6.93 0.83
CA ASP A 144 -9.90 -6.18 -0.12
C ASP A 144 -11.34 -6.09 0.40
N GLY A 145 -12.01 -4.95 0.15
CA GLY A 145 -13.39 -4.73 0.59
C GLY A 145 -14.38 -5.75 0.04
N ASN A 146 -14.11 -6.31 -1.14
CA ASN A 146 -14.94 -7.35 -1.75
C ASN A 146 -14.80 -8.70 -1.03
N ASP A 147 -13.68 -8.95 -0.37
CA ASP A 147 -13.42 -10.22 0.32
C ASP A 147 -13.93 -10.22 1.79
N LEU A 148 -14.39 -9.07 2.32
CA LEU A 148 -14.70 -8.93 3.75
C LEU A 148 -15.76 -9.94 4.22
N ASP A 149 -16.87 -10.06 3.50
CA ASP A 149 -18.00 -10.89 3.97
C ASP A 149 -17.60 -12.37 3.98
N ASP A 150 -16.85 -12.83 2.98
CA ASP A 150 -16.30 -14.19 2.92
C ASP A 150 -15.24 -14.43 4.00
N ALA A 151 -14.39 -13.42 4.26
CA ALA A 151 -13.37 -13.48 5.32
C ALA A 151 -14.01 -13.62 6.71
N VAL A 152 -15.00 -12.79 7.01
CA VAL A 152 -15.74 -12.84 8.28
C VAL A 152 -16.46 -14.18 8.40
N ALA A 153 -17.20 -14.62 7.39
CA ALA A 153 -17.94 -15.88 7.42
C ALA A 153 -17.03 -17.10 7.66
N VAL A 154 -15.87 -17.17 6.98
CA VAL A 154 -14.95 -18.31 7.18
C VAL A 154 -14.27 -18.29 8.52
N LEU A 155 -13.96 -17.10 9.07
CA LEU A 155 -13.36 -16.96 10.40
C LEU A 155 -14.37 -17.35 11.50
N ASP A 156 -15.60 -16.85 11.44
CA ASP A 156 -16.66 -17.20 12.39
C ASP A 156 -16.96 -18.70 12.40
N ALA A 157 -17.07 -19.31 11.21
CA ALA A 157 -17.27 -20.76 11.10
C ALA A 157 -16.13 -21.60 11.71
N ASN A 158 -14.95 -21.01 11.86
CA ASN A 158 -13.77 -21.66 12.43
C ASN A 158 -13.38 -21.14 13.83
N GLN A 159 -14.22 -20.31 14.48
CA GLN A 159 -13.92 -19.70 15.77
C GLN A 159 -13.45 -20.71 16.82
N ALA A 160 -14.18 -21.82 16.98
CA ALA A 160 -13.83 -22.84 17.95
C ALA A 160 -12.47 -23.49 17.67
N ARG A 161 -12.11 -23.69 16.40
CA ARG A 161 -10.82 -24.27 15.98
C ARG A 161 -9.65 -23.28 16.14
N LEU A 162 -9.90 -22.01 15.83
CA LEU A 162 -8.90 -20.94 15.92
C LEU A 162 -8.73 -20.46 17.35
N GLY A 163 -9.77 -20.54 18.19
CA GLY A 163 -9.73 -20.24 19.62
C GLY A 163 -9.65 -18.76 19.95
N PHE A 164 -10.16 -17.88 19.10
CA PHE A 164 -10.26 -16.46 19.39
C PHE A 164 -11.53 -16.10 20.17
N ALA A 165 -11.51 -14.97 20.87
CA ALA A 165 -12.62 -14.49 21.67
C ALA A 165 -13.62 -13.66 20.85
N GLU A 166 -13.12 -12.72 20.08
CA GLU A 166 -13.90 -11.75 19.32
C GLU A 166 -13.36 -11.53 17.91
N LEU A 167 -14.25 -11.19 16.98
CA LEU A 167 -13.93 -10.80 15.61
C LEU A 167 -14.52 -9.41 15.36
N HIS A 168 -13.68 -8.46 14.95
CA HIS A 168 -14.11 -7.11 14.57
C HIS A 168 -13.71 -6.81 13.14
N SER A 169 -14.55 -6.08 12.43
CA SER A 169 -14.26 -5.57 11.09
C SER A 169 -14.55 -4.08 10.99
N GLU A 170 -13.77 -3.36 10.19
CA GLU A 170 -13.89 -1.92 9.99
C GLU A 170 -13.71 -1.58 8.52
N ARG A 171 -14.74 -0.97 7.91
CA ARG A 171 -14.79 -0.61 6.48
C ARG A 171 -14.31 0.81 6.19
N ASN A 172 -14.51 1.76 7.11
CA ASN A 172 -14.27 3.19 6.87
C ASN A 172 -12.79 3.55 7.10
N ILE A 173 -11.89 2.81 6.50
CA ILE A 173 -10.45 3.04 6.58
C ILE A 173 -9.86 3.28 5.19
N ALA A 174 -8.72 3.96 5.16
CA ALA A 174 -7.89 4.09 3.97
C ALA A 174 -6.45 3.76 4.31
N LYS A 175 -5.74 3.13 3.38
CA LYS A 175 -4.28 2.96 3.44
C LYS A 175 -3.64 4.13 2.73
N LEU A 176 -2.92 4.96 3.47
CA LEU A 176 -2.07 6.01 2.93
C LEU A 176 -0.63 5.55 2.97
N SER A 177 0.04 5.57 1.84
CA SER A 177 1.40 5.04 1.71
C SER A 177 2.32 6.02 1.03
N ILE A 178 3.55 6.12 1.51
CA ILE A 178 4.67 6.77 0.80
C ILE A 178 5.60 5.68 0.29
N VAL A 179 6.10 5.85 -0.93
CA VAL A 179 7.02 4.92 -1.60
C VAL A 179 8.23 5.67 -2.09
N GLY A 180 9.43 5.12 -1.86
CA GLY A 180 10.67 5.69 -2.39
C GLY A 180 11.92 4.97 -1.88
N ALA A 181 12.81 4.61 -2.80
CA ALA A 181 14.06 3.93 -2.49
C ALA A 181 15.02 4.79 -1.62
N GLY A 182 14.82 6.11 -1.59
CA GLY A 182 15.60 7.02 -0.76
C GLY A 182 15.39 6.81 0.75
N MET A 183 14.31 6.15 1.17
CA MET A 183 14.05 5.87 2.59
C MET A 183 15.10 4.97 3.23
N MET A 184 15.68 4.03 2.48
CA MET A 184 16.71 3.09 2.98
C MET A 184 17.93 3.78 3.59
N SER A 185 18.30 4.95 3.08
CA SER A 185 19.50 5.69 3.49
C SER A 185 19.22 6.96 4.29
N ASN A 186 17.93 7.30 4.50
CA ASN A 186 17.56 8.55 5.14
C ASN A 186 16.67 8.29 6.37
N PRO A 187 17.22 8.37 7.59
CA PRO A 187 16.44 8.23 8.82
C PRO A 187 15.44 9.40 8.95
N GLY A 188 14.32 9.16 9.62
CA GLY A 188 13.34 10.19 9.93
C GLY A 188 12.20 10.36 8.91
N VAL A 189 12.19 9.62 7.80
CA VAL A 189 11.12 9.70 6.79
C VAL A 189 9.76 9.37 7.38
N ALA A 190 9.67 8.29 8.16
CA ALA A 190 8.42 7.92 8.85
C ALA A 190 7.98 9.02 9.83
N ALA A 191 8.91 9.59 10.61
CA ALA A 191 8.60 10.66 11.54
C ALA A 191 8.05 11.90 10.81
N LYS A 192 8.64 12.27 9.67
CA LYS A 192 8.17 13.39 8.85
C LYS A 192 6.75 13.15 8.30
N MET A 193 6.43 11.92 7.88
CA MET A 193 5.07 11.55 7.49
C MET A 193 4.09 11.67 8.67
N PHE A 194 4.47 11.16 9.84
CA PHE A 194 3.61 11.20 11.02
C PHE A 194 3.41 12.64 11.54
N GLU A 195 4.44 13.49 11.47
CA GLU A 195 4.33 14.91 11.79
C GLU A 195 3.32 15.63 10.87
N SER A 196 3.37 15.33 9.56
CA SER A 196 2.39 15.87 8.60
C SER A 196 0.96 15.49 8.99
N LEU A 197 0.73 14.22 9.33
CA LEU A 197 -0.59 13.74 9.75
C LEU A 197 -1.03 14.33 11.08
N TYR A 198 -0.11 14.49 12.03
CA TYR A 198 -0.38 15.14 13.32
C TYR A 198 -0.82 16.60 13.12
N ASN A 199 -0.13 17.36 12.29
CA ASN A 199 -0.47 18.76 12.00
C ASN A 199 -1.85 18.91 11.34
N GLU A 200 -2.27 17.89 10.59
CA GLU A 200 -3.61 17.80 9.99
C GLU A 200 -4.67 17.26 10.97
N GLY A 201 -4.30 16.86 12.18
CA GLY A 201 -5.20 16.22 13.13
C GLY A 201 -5.75 14.87 12.66
N VAL A 202 -4.96 14.13 11.85
CA VAL A 202 -5.30 12.80 11.36
C VAL A 202 -4.74 11.75 12.29
N ASN A 203 -5.62 10.91 12.85
CA ASN A 203 -5.21 9.81 13.73
C ASN A 203 -4.73 8.61 12.91
N ILE A 204 -3.64 7.95 13.36
CA ILE A 204 -3.08 6.75 12.76
C ILE A 204 -3.58 5.53 13.54
N ASN A 205 -4.29 4.63 12.86
CA ASN A 205 -4.86 3.41 13.46
C ASN A 205 -3.90 2.23 13.39
N MET A 206 -3.03 2.19 12.38
CA MET A 206 -2.08 1.09 12.15
C MET A 206 -0.90 1.59 11.33
N ILE A 207 0.27 1.02 11.53
CA ILE A 207 1.50 1.35 10.80
C ILE A 207 2.13 0.06 10.29
N SER A 208 2.58 0.08 9.04
CA SER A 208 3.39 -0.96 8.42
C SER A 208 4.53 -0.34 7.63
N THR A 209 5.70 -0.94 7.68
CA THR A 209 6.88 -0.42 6.97
C THR A 209 7.61 -1.53 6.23
N SER A 210 8.23 -1.17 5.12
CA SER A 210 9.24 -1.95 4.43
C SER A 210 10.49 -1.09 4.18
N GLU A 211 11.46 -1.58 3.43
CA GLU A 211 12.67 -0.81 3.09
C GLU A 211 12.36 0.44 2.25
N ILE A 212 11.36 0.38 1.39
CA ILE A 212 11.01 1.46 0.44
C ILE A 212 9.59 2.01 0.64
N ARG A 213 8.89 1.61 1.71
CA ARG A 213 7.48 1.98 1.93
C ARG A 213 7.17 2.22 3.39
N VAL A 214 6.37 3.26 3.67
CA VAL A 214 5.66 3.43 4.94
C VAL A 214 4.18 3.55 4.64
N THR A 215 3.37 2.68 5.25
CA THR A 215 1.92 2.65 5.12
C THR A 215 1.27 2.92 6.47
N VAL A 216 0.27 3.79 6.49
CA VAL A 216 -0.58 4.01 7.65
C VAL A 216 -2.04 3.74 7.30
N LEU A 217 -2.78 3.17 8.23
CA LEU A 217 -4.23 3.12 8.17
C LEU A 217 -4.80 4.32 8.92
N ILE A 218 -5.68 5.04 8.26
CA ILE A 218 -6.37 6.23 8.77
C ILE A 218 -7.86 6.12 8.47
N ASN A 219 -8.68 7.00 9.03
CA ASN A 219 -10.09 7.09 8.62
C ASN A 219 -10.20 7.49 7.14
N GLU A 220 -11.06 6.83 6.40
CA GLU A 220 -11.28 7.08 4.97
C GLU A 220 -11.62 8.55 4.66
N LYS A 221 -12.47 9.18 5.50
CA LYS A 221 -12.87 10.60 5.36
C LYS A 221 -11.69 11.58 5.37
N ASP A 222 -10.57 11.21 5.98
CA ASP A 222 -9.36 12.03 6.08
C ASP A 222 -8.38 11.76 4.94
N GLY A 223 -8.61 10.71 4.13
CA GLY A 223 -7.67 10.17 3.15
C GLY A 223 -7.11 11.19 2.18
N VAL A 224 -7.98 11.92 1.47
CA VAL A 224 -7.55 12.90 0.46
C VAL A 224 -6.81 14.08 1.11
N ARG A 225 -7.29 14.58 2.26
CA ARG A 225 -6.63 15.65 3.01
C ARG A 225 -5.24 15.23 3.47
N ALA A 226 -5.13 14.05 4.07
CA ALA A 226 -3.88 13.47 4.51
C ALA A 226 -2.90 13.24 3.33
N MET A 227 -3.39 12.76 2.20
CA MET A 227 -2.58 12.53 0.99
C MET A 227 -1.98 13.84 0.47
N ASN A 228 -2.76 14.92 0.41
CA ASN A 228 -2.28 16.24 0.00
C ASN A 228 -1.22 16.79 0.97
N ALA A 229 -1.47 16.72 2.26
CA ALA A 229 -0.54 17.19 3.29
C ALA A 229 0.80 16.45 3.25
N VAL A 230 0.77 15.13 3.13
CA VAL A 230 1.98 14.30 3.01
C VAL A 230 2.72 14.63 1.72
N HIS A 231 2.03 14.76 0.58
CA HIS A 231 2.60 15.12 -0.71
C HIS A 231 3.33 16.48 -0.64
N ASP A 232 2.68 17.50 -0.07
CA ASP A 232 3.29 18.83 0.12
C ASP A 232 4.49 18.78 1.09
N THR A 233 4.39 18.04 2.19
CA THR A 233 5.46 17.87 3.19
C THR A 233 6.74 17.28 2.58
N PHE A 234 6.62 16.37 1.63
CA PHE A 234 7.77 15.78 0.95
C PHE A 234 8.23 16.56 -0.28
N GLY A 235 7.60 17.69 -0.60
CA GLY A 235 7.98 18.54 -1.74
C GLY A 235 7.82 17.83 -3.08
N LEU A 236 6.76 17.08 -3.26
CA LEU A 236 6.49 16.29 -4.47
C LEU A 236 5.72 17.09 -5.54
N ALA A 237 5.38 18.34 -5.26
CA ALA A 237 4.77 19.27 -6.21
C ALA A 237 5.79 19.83 -7.22
N ASP A 238 5.28 20.35 -8.35
CA ASP A 238 6.07 21.15 -9.31
C ASP A 238 6.44 22.49 -8.73
#